data_52a33519346d181923807f25ce592286
#
_entry.id   52a33519346d181923807f25ce592286
#
_cell.length_a   1.000
_cell.length_b   1.000
_cell.length_c   1.000
_cell.angle_alpha   90.00
_cell.angle_beta   90.00
_cell.angle_gamma   90.00
#
_symmetry.space_group_name_H-M   'P 1'
#
loop_
_entity.id
_entity.type
_entity.pdbx_description
1 polymer ?
#
loop_
_entity_poly.entity_id
_entity_poly.type
_entity_poly.pdbx_seq_one_letter_code
_entity_poly.pdbx_strand_id
1 'polypeptide(L)'
;KDEYIIIDLKTATRGWSSYQKNDKVKTSQMLLYKKFYSEKYNIPLNKIKVEYQILKRKIAEGLDYPIPRISKFVPANGKPSMNMAWKNFMFFVDSVFGKDGEIIQTSFPTNKGKPCDWCEFKQRGLCSAWA
;
A
#
# COMPACT_ATOMS: atom_id res chain seq x y z
N LYS A 1 -28.59 9.17 -0.63
CA LYS A 1 -27.85 7.91 -0.93
C LYS A 1 -26.42 8.17 -0.52
N ASP A 2 -26.04 7.73 0.68
CA ASP A 2 -24.76 8.06 1.24
C ASP A 2 -23.67 7.20 0.57
N GLU A 3 -22.77 7.85 -0.15
CA GLU A 3 -21.51 7.28 -0.62
C GLU A 3 -20.38 7.84 0.24
N TYR A 4 -19.46 6.96 0.61
CA TYR A 4 -18.30 7.31 1.40
C TYR A 4 -17.05 7.23 0.52
N ILE A 5 -16.13 8.16 0.68
CA ILE A 5 -14.87 8.18 -0.05
C ILE A 5 -13.73 8.22 0.96
N ILE A 6 -12.89 7.20 0.96
CA ILE A 6 -11.66 7.18 1.73
C ILE A 6 -10.56 7.74 0.83
N ILE A 7 -9.95 8.84 1.24
CA ILE A 7 -8.87 9.50 0.52
C ILE A 7 -7.59 9.35 1.32
N ASP A 8 -6.54 8.87 0.69
CA ASP A 8 -5.19 8.87 1.25
C ASP A 8 -4.30 9.85 0.46
N LEU A 9 -3.72 10.80 1.16
CA LEU A 9 -2.85 11.82 0.59
C LEU A 9 -1.41 11.32 0.55
N LYS A 10 -0.82 11.29 -0.63
CA LYS A 10 0.59 10.93 -0.84
C LYS A 10 1.34 12.07 -1.51
N THR A 11 2.62 12.16 -1.27
CA THR A 11 3.51 13.07 -1.98
C THR A 11 4.43 12.31 -2.92
N ALA A 12 4.73 12.88 -4.07
CA ALA A 12 5.69 12.33 -5.01
C ALA A 12 6.39 13.48 -5.76
N THR A 13 7.58 13.25 -6.30
CA THR A 13 8.29 14.30 -7.04
C THR A 13 7.51 14.73 -8.27
N ARG A 14 7.08 13.79 -9.12
CA ARG A 14 6.35 14.06 -10.39
C ARG A 14 5.02 13.31 -10.51
N GLY A 15 4.60 12.59 -9.46
CA GLY A 15 3.46 11.67 -9.46
C GLY A 15 3.90 10.21 -9.37
N TRP A 16 2.95 9.28 -9.40
CA TRP A 16 3.24 7.85 -9.37
C TRP A 16 3.39 7.28 -10.78
N SER A 17 4.46 6.53 -10.99
CA SER A 17 4.67 5.73 -12.19
C SER A 17 3.70 4.53 -12.24
N SER A 18 3.59 3.89 -13.39
CA SER A 18 2.81 2.65 -13.55
C SER A 18 3.31 1.55 -12.60
N TYR A 19 4.61 1.46 -12.37
CA TYR A 19 5.18 0.53 -11.40
C TYR A 19 4.65 0.78 -9.98
N GLN A 20 4.66 2.03 -9.52
CA GLN A 20 4.15 2.40 -8.20
C GLN A 20 2.64 2.17 -8.05
N LYS A 21 1.87 2.40 -9.11
CA LYS A 21 0.42 2.16 -9.13
C LYS A 21 0.07 0.67 -9.09
N ASN A 22 0.94 -0.18 -9.64
CA ASN A 22 0.78 -1.64 -9.65
C ASN A 22 1.38 -2.34 -8.41
N ASP A 23 2.06 -1.59 -7.55
CA ASP A 23 2.64 -2.12 -6.31
C ASP A 23 1.53 -2.56 -5.35
N LYS A 24 1.43 -3.88 -5.16
CA LYS A 24 0.39 -4.48 -4.31
C LYS A 24 0.53 -4.11 -2.84
N VAL A 25 1.74 -3.89 -2.36
CA VAL A 25 1.98 -3.46 -0.98
C VAL A 25 1.34 -2.10 -0.74
N LYS A 26 1.59 -1.13 -1.64
CA LYS A 26 1.00 0.21 -1.55
C LYS A 26 -0.51 0.19 -1.69
N THR A 27 -1.03 -0.53 -2.69
CA THR A 27 -2.46 -0.55 -2.97
C THR A 27 -3.26 -1.30 -1.91
N SER A 28 -2.68 -2.31 -1.25
CA SER A 28 -3.33 -3.07 -0.17
C SER A 28 -3.72 -2.19 1.03
N GLN A 29 -2.96 -1.13 1.32
CA GLN A 29 -3.30 -0.19 2.40
C GLN A 29 -4.74 0.34 2.27
N MET A 30 -5.10 0.82 1.08
CA MET A 30 -6.45 1.37 0.83
C MET A 30 -7.54 0.30 0.89
N LEU A 31 -7.21 -0.93 0.48
CA LEU A 31 -8.15 -2.05 0.53
C LEU A 31 -8.44 -2.46 1.98
N LEU A 32 -7.42 -2.47 2.83
CA LEU A 32 -7.58 -2.72 4.26
C LEU A 32 -8.37 -1.61 4.94
N TYR A 33 -8.08 -0.34 4.62
CA TYR A 33 -8.90 0.78 5.13
C TYR A 33 -10.36 0.64 4.75
N LYS A 34 -10.64 0.31 3.49
CA LYS A 34 -12.01 0.07 3.02
C LYS A 34 -12.70 -1.04 3.80
N LYS A 35 -11.99 -2.16 4.03
CA LYS A 35 -12.53 -3.30 4.77
C LYS A 35 -12.81 -2.93 6.23
N PHE A 36 -11.83 -2.40 6.94
CA PHE A 36 -11.99 -2.02 8.36
C PHE A 36 -13.04 -0.93 8.56
N TYR A 37 -13.10 0.04 7.66
CA TYR A 37 -14.13 1.08 7.72
C TYR A 37 -15.54 0.50 7.52
N SER A 38 -15.69 -0.40 6.55
CA SER A 38 -16.94 -1.13 6.31
C SER A 38 -17.40 -1.88 7.56
N GLU A 39 -16.51 -2.63 8.20
CA GLU A 39 -16.81 -3.43 9.39
C GLU A 39 -17.11 -2.54 10.60
N LYS A 40 -16.27 -1.54 10.85
CA LYS A 40 -16.42 -0.64 12.00
C LYS A 40 -17.75 0.13 12.00
N TYR A 41 -18.19 0.57 10.84
CA TYR A 41 -19.38 1.43 10.71
C TYR A 41 -20.59 0.70 10.10
N ASN A 42 -20.47 -0.61 9.88
CA ASN A 42 -21.50 -1.45 9.27
C ASN A 42 -22.01 -0.89 7.92
N ILE A 43 -21.07 -0.39 7.09
CA ILE A 43 -21.35 0.20 5.78
C ILE A 43 -21.03 -0.82 4.69
N PRO A 44 -21.94 -1.10 3.74
CA PRO A 44 -21.66 -2.01 2.63
C PRO A 44 -20.45 -1.55 1.80
N LEU A 45 -19.57 -2.49 1.44
CA LEU A 45 -18.34 -2.22 0.68
C LEU A 45 -18.57 -1.48 -0.65
N ASN A 46 -19.70 -1.75 -1.31
CA ASN A 46 -20.05 -1.08 -2.57
C ASN A 46 -20.42 0.40 -2.42
N LYS A 47 -20.68 0.85 -1.19
CA LYS A 47 -20.88 2.27 -0.86
C LYS A 47 -19.62 3.02 -0.49
N ILE A 48 -18.50 2.31 -0.38
CA ILE A 48 -17.21 2.90 0.00
C ILE A 48 -16.31 2.93 -1.24
N LYS A 49 -15.94 4.13 -1.67
CA LYS A 49 -14.93 4.39 -2.70
C LYS A 49 -13.57 4.63 -2.03
N VAL A 50 -12.49 4.37 -2.74
CA VAL A 50 -11.13 4.62 -2.27
C VAL A 50 -10.35 5.36 -3.35
N GLU A 51 -9.56 6.34 -2.96
CA GLU A 51 -8.79 7.17 -3.90
C GLU A 51 -7.48 7.62 -3.25
N TYR A 52 -6.37 7.47 -3.96
CA TYR A 52 -5.14 8.19 -3.65
C TYR A 52 -5.16 9.56 -4.31
N GLN A 53 -4.84 10.58 -3.56
CA GLN A 53 -4.53 11.91 -4.07
C GLN A 53 -3.03 12.17 -3.92
N ILE A 54 -2.34 12.25 -5.05
CA ILE A 54 -0.89 12.34 -5.10
C ILE A 54 -0.48 13.77 -5.40
N LEU A 55 0.05 14.44 -4.39
CA LEU A 55 0.56 15.81 -4.51
C LEU A 55 1.96 15.79 -5.12
N LYS A 56 2.10 16.39 -6.29
CA LYS A 56 3.37 16.51 -7.01
C LYS A 56 4.19 17.67 -6.43
N ARG A 57 5.41 17.39 -5.99
CA ARG A 57 6.33 18.43 -5.50
C ARG A 57 6.93 19.25 -6.64
N LYS A 58 7.17 18.61 -7.80
CA LYS A 58 7.64 19.26 -9.02
C LYS A 58 6.60 19.13 -10.12
N ILE A 59 6.34 20.21 -10.85
CA ILE A 59 5.54 20.24 -12.07
C ILE A 59 6.52 20.51 -13.22
N ALA A 60 6.24 19.98 -14.40
CA ALA A 60 7.00 20.36 -15.60
C ALA A 60 6.77 21.85 -15.88
N GLU A 61 7.84 22.57 -16.18
CA GLU A 61 7.83 23.97 -16.56
C GLU A 61 7.92 24.11 -18.09
N GLY A 62 7.53 25.26 -18.63
CA GLY A 62 7.63 25.54 -20.06
C GLY A 62 6.60 24.83 -20.93
N LEU A 63 5.48 24.42 -20.38
CA LEU A 63 4.37 23.85 -21.14
C LEU A 63 3.28 24.91 -21.36
N ASP A 64 2.68 24.89 -22.55
CA ASP A 64 1.63 25.83 -22.96
C ASP A 64 0.28 25.57 -22.25
N TYR A 65 0.23 24.57 -21.38
CA TYR A 65 -0.98 24.21 -20.64
C TYR A 65 -0.68 23.91 -19.17
N PRO A 66 -1.63 24.19 -18.26
CA PRO A 66 -1.44 23.94 -16.83
C PRO A 66 -1.46 22.45 -16.52
N ILE A 67 -0.46 21.97 -15.77
CA ILE A 67 -0.44 20.60 -15.25
C ILE A 67 -1.03 20.57 -13.85
N PRO A 68 -2.01 19.71 -13.58
CA PRO A 68 -2.57 19.57 -12.24
C PRO A 68 -1.49 19.15 -11.22
N ARG A 69 -1.40 19.88 -10.11
CA ARG A 69 -0.49 19.52 -9.01
C ARG A 69 -0.92 18.26 -8.27
N ILE A 70 -2.21 17.97 -8.27
CA ILE A 70 -2.77 16.76 -7.67
C ILE A 70 -3.15 15.80 -8.78
N SER A 71 -2.68 14.56 -8.69
CA SER A 71 -3.15 13.46 -9.53
C SER A 71 -3.90 12.44 -8.68
N LYS A 72 -5.02 11.99 -9.21
CA LYS A 72 -5.87 10.98 -8.57
C LYS A 72 -5.53 9.58 -9.09
N PHE A 73 -5.58 8.60 -8.21
CA PHE A 73 -5.43 7.21 -8.56
C PHE A 73 -6.37 6.33 -7.72
N VAL A 74 -7.17 5.54 -8.40
CA VAL A 74 -8.07 4.56 -7.77
C VAL A 74 -7.46 3.16 -7.98
N PRO A 75 -7.02 2.47 -6.92
CA PRO A 75 -6.52 1.11 -7.05
C PRO A 75 -7.65 0.14 -7.38
N ALA A 76 -7.31 -0.99 -8.02
CA ALA A 76 -8.25 -2.09 -8.20
C ALA A 76 -8.76 -2.54 -6.83
N ASN A 77 -10.06 -2.36 -6.57
CA ASN A 77 -10.67 -2.59 -5.26
C ASN A 77 -11.91 -3.50 -5.32
N GLY A 78 -12.00 -4.34 -6.33
CA GLY A 78 -12.98 -5.41 -6.44
C GLY A 78 -12.71 -6.56 -5.47
N LYS A 79 -13.67 -7.48 -5.36
CA LYS A 79 -13.63 -8.62 -4.43
C LYS A 79 -12.32 -9.44 -4.49
N PRO A 80 -11.74 -9.77 -5.66
CA PRO A 80 -10.47 -10.52 -5.71
C PRO A 80 -9.30 -9.75 -5.05
N SER A 81 -9.17 -8.45 -5.35
CA SER A 81 -8.12 -7.61 -4.78
C SER A 81 -8.27 -7.45 -3.26
N MET A 82 -9.50 -7.26 -2.79
CA MET A 82 -9.82 -7.19 -1.36
C MET A 82 -9.46 -8.49 -0.64
N ASN A 83 -9.84 -9.64 -1.19
CA ASN A 83 -9.53 -10.94 -0.60
C ASN A 83 -8.02 -11.19 -0.54
N MET A 84 -7.28 -10.82 -1.58
CA MET A 84 -5.83 -10.96 -1.59
C MET A 84 -5.16 -10.07 -0.52
N ALA A 85 -5.56 -8.81 -0.42
CA ALA A 85 -5.03 -7.90 0.58
C ALA A 85 -5.32 -8.41 2.00
N TRP A 86 -6.54 -8.90 2.23
CA TRP A 86 -6.93 -9.48 3.51
C TRP A 86 -6.14 -10.75 3.85
N LYS A 87 -6.01 -11.68 2.89
CA LYS A 87 -5.24 -12.91 3.08
C LYS A 87 -3.78 -12.61 3.47
N ASN A 88 -3.15 -11.66 2.79
CA ASN A 88 -1.77 -11.28 3.09
C ASN A 88 -1.64 -10.62 4.47
N PHE A 89 -2.62 -9.80 4.85
CA PHE A 89 -2.65 -9.19 6.17
C PHE A 89 -2.83 -10.23 7.27
N MET A 90 -3.79 -11.15 7.11
CA MET A 90 -4.01 -12.22 8.10
C MET A 90 -2.82 -13.16 8.20
N PHE A 91 -2.18 -13.49 7.07
CA PHE A 91 -0.94 -14.28 7.10
C PHE A 91 0.15 -13.61 7.96
N PHE A 92 0.29 -12.30 7.85
CA PHE A 92 1.22 -11.55 8.71
C PHE A 92 0.79 -11.62 10.18
N VAL A 93 -0.48 -11.35 10.47
CA VAL A 93 -1.01 -11.39 11.85
C VAL A 93 -0.81 -12.76 12.49
N ASP A 94 -1.21 -13.82 11.78
CA ASP A 94 -1.11 -15.20 12.26
C ASP A 94 0.35 -15.68 12.42
N SER A 95 1.28 -15.07 11.65
CA SER A 95 2.71 -15.40 11.75
C SER A 95 3.43 -14.69 12.89
N VAL A 96 2.87 -13.58 13.37
CA VAL A 96 3.56 -12.70 14.34
C VAL A 96 2.91 -12.77 15.72
N PHE A 97 1.59 -12.89 15.76
CA PHE A 97 0.83 -12.77 17.00
C PHE A 97 0.15 -14.08 17.37
N GLY A 98 0.17 -14.42 18.67
CA GLY A 98 -0.62 -15.47 19.24
C GLY A 98 -2.07 -15.06 19.46
N LYS A 99 -2.86 -15.98 20.04
CA LYS A 99 -4.30 -15.78 20.27
C LYS A 99 -4.61 -14.61 21.21
N ASP A 100 -3.72 -14.36 22.14
CA ASP A 100 -3.85 -13.29 23.13
C ASP A 100 -3.16 -11.97 22.68
N GLY A 101 -2.69 -11.93 21.43
CA GLY A 101 -2.04 -10.77 20.85
C GLY A 101 -0.55 -10.60 21.23
N GLU A 102 0.03 -11.57 21.94
CA GLU A 102 1.47 -11.60 22.22
C GLU A 102 2.28 -11.90 20.96
N ILE A 103 3.49 -11.39 20.88
CA ILE A 103 4.42 -11.68 19.77
C ILE A 103 5.00 -13.08 19.96
N ILE A 104 4.69 -13.99 19.05
CA ILE A 104 5.12 -15.40 19.12
C ILE A 104 6.39 -15.69 18.30
N GLN A 105 6.78 -14.78 17.40
CA GLN A 105 7.95 -14.96 16.55
C GLN A 105 8.94 -13.83 16.77
N THR A 106 10.16 -14.19 17.17
CA THR A 106 11.26 -13.24 17.43
C THR A 106 12.22 -13.09 16.26
N SER A 107 12.18 -14.00 15.28
CA SER A 107 12.99 -13.95 14.07
C SER A 107 12.14 -14.21 12.83
N PHE A 108 12.36 -13.43 11.78
CA PHE A 108 11.65 -13.53 10.52
C PHE A 108 12.59 -13.93 9.40
N PRO A 109 12.16 -14.79 8.47
CA PRO A 109 12.97 -15.12 7.31
C PRO A 109 13.24 -13.87 6.47
N THR A 110 14.46 -13.74 5.99
CA THR A 110 14.84 -12.65 5.10
C THR A 110 14.16 -12.80 3.75
N ASN A 111 13.55 -11.71 3.28
CA ASN A 111 12.88 -11.70 1.98
C ASN A 111 13.88 -11.22 0.89
N LYS A 112 14.47 -12.18 0.16
CA LYS A 112 15.37 -11.87 -0.96
C LYS A 112 14.56 -11.30 -2.15
N GLY A 113 15.02 -10.20 -2.73
CA GLY A 113 14.35 -9.60 -3.88
C GLY A 113 15.10 -8.38 -4.43
N LYS A 114 14.51 -7.70 -5.41
CA LYS A 114 15.10 -6.51 -6.03
C LYS A 114 15.60 -5.44 -5.05
N PRO A 115 14.96 -5.16 -3.91
CA PRO A 115 15.50 -4.21 -2.93
C PRO A 115 16.88 -4.60 -2.40
N CYS A 116 17.26 -5.88 -2.45
CA CYS A 116 18.56 -6.33 -2.02
C CYS A 116 19.72 -5.86 -2.90
N ASP A 117 19.44 -5.47 -4.15
CA ASP A 117 20.47 -4.98 -5.08
C ASP A 117 21.06 -3.63 -4.61
N TRP A 118 20.31 -2.90 -3.81
CA TRP A 118 20.68 -1.58 -3.24
C TRP A 118 20.84 -1.62 -1.72
N CYS A 119 20.77 -2.80 -1.12
CA CYS A 119 20.78 -2.96 0.33
C CYS A 119 22.19 -2.86 0.89
N GLU A 120 22.42 -1.88 1.76
CA GLU A 120 23.72 -1.66 2.42
C GLU A 120 24.16 -2.87 3.26
N PHE A 121 23.23 -3.55 3.94
CA PHE A 121 23.54 -4.75 4.73
C PHE A 121 24.08 -5.89 3.85
N LYS A 122 23.55 -6.07 2.64
CA LYS A 122 24.08 -7.03 1.67
C LYS A 122 25.48 -6.62 1.21
N GLN A 123 25.66 -5.37 0.86
CA GLN A 123 26.96 -4.84 0.38
C GLN A 123 28.08 -4.96 1.41
N ARG A 124 27.71 -4.83 2.69
CA ARG A 124 28.64 -4.96 3.83
C ARG A 124 28.83 -6.40 4.30
N GLY A 125 28.21 -7.39 3.70
CA GLY A 125 28.26 -8.79 4.14
C GLY A 125 27.59 -9.06 5.50
N LEU A 126 26.72 -8.18 5.95
CA LEU A 126 26.03 -8.27 7.25
C LEU A 126 24.67 -8.99 7.17
N CYS A 127 24.23 -9.36 5.98
CA CYS A 127 22.97 -10.03 5.77
C CYS A 127 23.16 -11.55 5.66
N SER A 128 22.66 -12.30 6.64
CA SER A 128 22.73 -13.78 6.67
C SER A 128 22.06 -14.46 5.47
N ALA A 129 21.16 -13.78 4.76
CA ALA A 129 20.53 -14.32 3.56
C ALA A 129 21.49 -14.45 2.36
N TRP A 130 22.66 -13.81 2.42
CA TRP A 130 23.67 -13.75 1.35
C TRP A 130 25.06 -14.20 1.82
N ALA A 131 25.11 -14.73 3.05
CA ALA A 131 26.30 -15.37 3.60
C ALA A 131 26.54 -16.75 2.98
#